data_ba53cf605c0bdd13ce5bc2ee5727ceef
#
_entry.id   ba53cf605c0bdd13ce5bc2ee5727ceef
#
_cell.length_a   1.000
_cell.length_b   1.000
_cell.length_c   1.000
_cell.angle_alpha   90.00
_cell.angle_beta   90.00
_cell.angle_gamma   90.00
#
_symmetry.space_group_name_H-M   'P 1'
#
loop_
_entity.id
_entity.type
_entity.pdbx_description
1 polymer ?
#
loop_
_entity_poly.entity_id
_entity_poly.type
_entity_poly.pdbx_seq_one_letter_code
_entity_poly.pdbx_strand_id
1 'polypeptide(L)'
;MSDWWNCGFVGEGPSDDALVDVLGRLTMSLRPGDDIDVSKHHWIERPSDRSVKGKVEALRTEPYDLIFIHRDSDAMGWESRAKEILGCCDERVVPVIAVRMTEAWAIAHLWSNGEFRGWAKSKGVSLKTIESQADPKRLLREYCSRNLRELIPEAEFGYERAHIIKSIIDGCVSELKA
;
A
#
# COMPACT_ATOMS: atom_id res chain seq x y z
N MET A 1 -11.08 24.88 -16.87
CA MET A 1 -11.96 23.69 -16.77
C MET A 1 -11.17 22.67 -15.99
N SER A 2 -11.72 22.12 -14.93
CA SER A 2 -11.11 20.97 -14.23
C SER A 2 -11.38 19.72 -15.07
N ASP A 3 -10.35 18.90 -15.28
CA ASP A 3 -10.52 17.59 -15.88
C ASP A 3 -10.90 16.58 -14.79
N TRP A 4 -11.79 15.64 -15.12
CA TRP A 4 -12.14 14.54 -14.22
C TRP A 4 -11.38 13.28 -14.65
N TRP A 5 -10.75 12.63 -13.68
CA TRP A 5 -9.94 11.44 -13.90
C TRP A 5 -10.51 10.25 -13.12
N ASN A 6 -10.83 9.18 -13.82
CA ASN A 6 -11.24 7.91 -13.25
C ASN A 6 -10.03 6.96 -13.19
N CYS A 7 -9.53 6.68 -11.99
CA CYS A 7 -8.32 5.89 -11.79
C CYS A 7 -8.62 4.57 -11.09
N GLY A 8 -8.24 3.46 -11.71
CA GLY A 8 -8.37 2.13 -11.12
C GLY A 8 -7.12 1.75 -10.31
N PHE A 9 -7.31 1.05 -9.18
CA PHE A 9 -6.21 0.49 -8.39
C PHE A 9 -6.32 -1.04 -8.31
N VAL A 10 -5.21 -1.73 -8.54
CA VAL A 10 -5.08 -3.18 -8.40
C VAL A 10 -3.86 -3.50 -7.53
N GLY A 11 -4.11 -4.04 -6.36
CA GLY A 11 -3.10 -4.53 -5.43
C GLY A 11 -2.82 -6.03 -5.58
N GLU A 12 -1.92 -6.54 -4.75
CA GLU A 12 -1.66 -7.98 -4.60
C GLU A 12 -2.69 -8.65 -3.69
N GLY A 13 -3.11 -7.93 -2.65
CA GLY A 13 -4.05 -8.45 -1.65
C GLY A 13 -4.86 -7.35 -0.96
N PRO A 14 -5.76 -7.76 -0.05
CA PRO A 14 -6.65 -6.81 0.65
C PRO A 14 -5.92 -5.79 1.54
N SER A 15 -4.69 -6.10 1.98
CA SER A 15 -3.87 -5.17 2.77
C SER A 15 -3.47 -3.92 2.00
N ASP A 16 -3.47 -4.00 0.66
CA ASP A 16 -3.03 -2.91 -0.20
C ASP A 16 -4.14 -1.90 -0.47
N ASP A 17 -5.37 -2.20 -0.07
CA ASP A 17 -6.54 -1.34 -0.28
C ASP A 17 -6.36 0.05 0.35
N ALA A 18 -5.55 0.15 1.41
CA ALA A 18 -5.20 1.42 2.04
C ALA A 18 -4.42 2.38 1.11
N LEU A 19 -3.76 1.85 0.07
CA LEU A 19 -3.03 2.65 -0.91
C LEU A 19 -3.95 3.49 -1.80
N VAL A 20 -5.21 3.13 -1.94
CA VAL A 20 -6.21 3.88 -2.73
C VAL A 20 -6.28 5.33 -2.24
N ASP A 21 -6.44 5.54 -0.93
CA ASP A 21 -6.51 6.88 -0.35
C ASP A 21 -5.18 7.64 -0.46
N VAL A 22 -4.05 6.95 -0.35
CA VAL A 22 -2.72 7.54 -0.51
C VAL A 22 -2.53 8.04 -1.94
N LEU A 23 -2.87 7.21 -2.92
CA LEU A 23 -2.77 7.55 -4.34
C LEU A 23 -3.72 8.68 -4.71
N GLY A 24 -4.96 8.66 -4.20
CA GLY A 24 -5.92 9.74 -4.43
C GLY A 24 -5.39 11.09 -3.98
N ARG A 25 -4.80 11.15 -2.78
CA ARG A 25 -4.21 12.40 -2.27
C ARG A 25 -2.95 12.81 -3.02
N LEU A 26 -2.10 11.85 -3.34
CA LEU A 26 -0.87 12.12 -4.10
C LEU A 26 -1.20 12.70 -5.48
N THR A 27 -2.11 12.07 -6.21
CA THR A 27 -2.51 12.52 -7.55
C THR A 27 -3.18 13.89 -7.51
N MET A 28 -4.09 14.15 -6.55
CA MET A 28 -4.67 15.48 -6.34
C MET A 28 -3.61 16.53 -6.02
N SER A 29 -2.57 16.19 -5.26
CA SER A 29 -1.48 17.13 -4.96
C SER A 29 -0.61 17.45 -6.17
N LEU A 30 -0.46 16.50 -7.10
CA LEU A 30 0.32 16.66 -8.34
C LEU A 30 -0.47 17.37 -9.44
N ARG A 31 -1.78 17.35 -9.37
CA ARG A 31 -2.69 17.98 -10.35
C ARG A 31 -3.74 18.84 -9.65
N PRO A 32 -3.30 19.96 -9.05
CA PRO A 32 -4.21 20.84 -8.34
C PRO A 32 -5.20 21.47 -9.33
N GLY A 33 -6.49 21.29 -9.04
CA GLY A 33 -7.58 21.80 -9.88
C GLY A 33 -8.27 20.75 -10.74
N ASP A 34 -7.75 19.51 -10.80
CA ASP A 34 -8.45 18.39 -11.42
C ASP A 34 -9.25 17.62 -10.35
N ASP A 35 -10.36 17.03 -10.76
CA ASP A 35 -11.15 16.10 -9.95
C ASP A 35 -10.64 14.67 -10.21
N ILE A 36 -10.09 14.02 -9.19
CA ILE A 36 -9.45 12.71 -9.33
C ILE A 36 -10.13 11.72 -8.39
N ASP A 37 -10.72 10.69 -8.97
CA ASP A 37 -11.25 9.55 -8.24
C ASP A 37 -10.32 8.35 -8.41
N VAL A 38 -9.77 7.86 -7.30
CA VAL A 38 -9.00 6.62 -7.27
C VAL A 38 -9.81 5.57 -6.54
N SER A 39 -10.17 4.51 -7.22
CA SER A 39 -10.96 3.43 -6.66
C SER A 39 -10.30 2.06 -6.87
N LYS A 40 -10.50 1.17 -5.89
CA LYS A 40 -10.08 -0.22 -6.06
C LYS A 40 -10.90 -0.88 -7.15
N HIS A 41 -10.23 -1.56 -8.09
CA HIS A 41 -10.93 -2.38 -9.05
C HIS A 41 -11.59 -3.60 -8.39
N HIS A 42 -12.87 -3.76 -8.60
CA HIS A 42 -13.66 -4.90 -8.11
C HIS A 42 -13.85 -5.92 -9.24
N TRP A 43 -13.12 -7.02 -9.16
CA TRP A 43 -13.24 -8.12 -10.09
C TRP A 43 -14.62 -8.78 -9.97
N ILE A 44 -15.45 -8.68 -10.99
CA ILE A 44 -16.68 -9.49 -11.12
C ILE A 44 -16.28 -10.96 -11.29
N GLU A 45 -15.38 -11.22 -12.24
CA GLU A 45 -14.69 -12.49 -12.38
C GLU A 45 -13.19 -12.24 -12.38
N ARG A 46 -12.46 -12.94 -11.52
CA ARG A 46 -11.00 -12.81 -11.49
C ARG A 46 -10.40 -13.40 -12.75
N PRO A 47 -9.44 -12.73 -13.41
CA PRO A 47 -8.79 -13.29 -14.58
C PRO A 47 -8.15 -14.63 -14.24
N SER A 48 -8.24 -15.58 -15.17
CA SER A 48 -7.59 -16.90 -15.06
C SER A 48 -6.08 -16.77 -14.95
N ASP A 49 -5.49 -15.84 -15.70
CA ASP A 49 -4.10 -15.42 -15.58
C ASP A 49 -4.00 -14.35 -14.47
N ARG A 50 -3.41 -14.75 -13.33
CA ARG A 50 -3.18 -13.88 -12.17
C ARG A 50 -1.88 -13.08 -12.25
N SER A 51 -1.12 -13.22 -13.33
CA SER A 51 0.07 -12.39 -13.58
C SER A 51 -0.33 -10.91 -13.72
N VAL A 52 0.66 -10.03 -13.63
CA VAL A 52 0.46 -8.59 -13.89
C VAL A 52 -0.11 -8.40 -15.29
N LYS A 53 0.45 -9.10 -16.28
CA LYS A 53 -0.01 -9.04 -17.67
C LYS A 53 -1.49 -9.46 -17.81
N GLY A 54 -1.88 -10.57 -17.20
CA GLY A 54 -3.27 -11.04 -17.24
C GLY A 54 -4.25 -10.08 -16.58
N LYS A 55 -3.85 -9.46 -15.46
CA LYS A 55 -4.64 -8.42 -14.80
C LYS A 55 -4.80 -7.18 -15.68
N VAL A 56 -3.72 -6.67 -16.27
CA VAL A 56 -3.75 -5.50 -17.15
C VAL A 56 -4.60 -5.77 -18.40
N GLU A 57 -4.45 -6.95 -19.00
CA GLU A 57 -5.25 -7.35 -20.17
C GLU A 57 -6.76 -7.37 -19.85
N ALA A 58 -7.14 -7.87 -18.68
CA ALA A 58 -8.53 -7.89 -18.25
C ALA A 58 -9.09 -6.48 -17.97
N LEU A 59 -8.23 -5.49 -17.75
CA LEU A 59 -8.63 -4.10 -17.51
C LEU A 59 -8.66 -3.25 -18.79
N ARG A 60 -8.30 -3.80 -19.97
CA ARG A 60 -8.23 -3.01 -21.21
C ARG A 60 -9.55 -2.36 -21.60
N THR A 61 -10.66 -3.01 -21.30
CA THR A 61 -12.00 -2.51 -21.63
C THR A 61 -12.63 -1.66 -20.53
N GLU A 62 -11.99 -1.59 -19.36
CA GLU A 62 -12.47 -0.76 -18.26
C GLU A 62 -12.25 0.74 -18.55
N PRO A 63 -13.20 1.59 -18.17
CA PRO A 63 -13.16 3.02 -18.48
C PRO A 63 -12.26 3.81 -17.53
N TYR A 64 -11.04 3.33 -17.32
CA TYR A 64 -10.04 4.04 -16.51
C TYR A 64 -9.16 4.93 -17.38
N ASP A 65 -8.89 6.13 -16.88
CA ASP A 65 -7.88 7.04 -17.45
C ASP A 65 -6.48 6.62 -17.04
N LEU A 66 -6.32 6.17 -15.78
CA LEU A 66 -5.09 5.59 -15.24
C LEU A 66 -5.38 4.29 -14.48
N ILE A 67 -4.41 3.38 -14.50
CA ILE A 67 -4.48 2.10 -13.78
C ILE A 67 -3.24 1.98 -12.90
N PHE A 68 -3.39 2.12 -11.60
CA PHE A 68 -2.34 1.90 -10.63
C PHE A 68 -2.18 0.41 -10.33
N ILE A 69 -1.03 -0.16 -10.65
CA ILE A 69 -0.71 -1.56 -10.35
C ILE A 69 0.30 -1.61 -9.22
N HIS A 70 -0.13 -2.10 -8.08
CA HIS A 70 0.77 -2.27 -6.93
C HIS A 70 1.40 -3.65 -6.90
N ARG A 71 2.71 -3.65 -6.64
CA ARG A 71 3.52 -4.83 -6.37
C ARG A 71 4.58 -4.51 -5.33
N ASP A 72 4.76 -5.44 -4.39
CA ASP A 72 5.97 -5.44 -3.56
C ASP A 72 7.17 -5.87 -4.40
N SER A 73 8.32 -5.23 -4.21
CA SER A 73 9.51 -5.59 -4.99
C SER A 73 10.16 -6.89 -4.51
N ASP A 74 9.96 -7.25 -3.25
CA ASP A 74 10.52 -8.44 -2.62
C ASP A 74 12.05 -8.60 -2.90
N ALA A 75 12.43 -9.80 -3.36
CA ALA A 75 13.81 -10.10 -3.74
C ALA A 75 14.18 -9.68 -5.18
N MET A 76 13.20 -9.33 -6.02
CA MET A 76 13.45 -8.98 -7.43
C MET A 76 14.01 -7.58 -7.62
N GLY A 77 13.80 -6.70 -6.67
CA GLY A 77 14.12 -5.28 -6.76
C GLY A 77 13.10 -4.46 -7.56
N TRP A 78 12.94 -3.21 -7.18
CA TRP A 78 11.89 -2.33 -7.69
C TRP A 78 11.99 -2.07 -9.19
N GLU A 79 13.21 -1.98 -9.75
CA GLU A 79 13.43 -1.77 -11.19
C GLU A 79 12.90 -2.92 -12.04
N SER A 80 13.10 -4.16 -11.58
CA SER A 80 12.61 -5.36 -12.27
C SER A 80 11.07 -5.41 -12.23
N ARG A 81 10.48 -5.04 -11.09
CA ARG A 81 9.01 -4.95 -10.97
C ARG A 81 8.42 -3.84 -11.84
N ALA A 82 9.08 -2.68 -11.92
CA ALA A 82 8.66 -1.62 -12.81
C ALA A 82 8.67 -2.07 -14.28
N LYS A 83 9.74 -2.75 -14.71
CA LYS A 83 9.83 -3.31 -16.07
C LYS A 83 8.75 -4.36 -16.35
N GLU A 84 8.45 -5.23 -15.38
CA GLU A 84 7.36 -6.21 -15.50
C GLU A 84 6.02 -5.51 -15.78
N ILE A 85 5.69 -4.47 -15.00
CA ILE A 85 4.43 -3.75 -15.11
C ILE A 85 4.38 -2.93 -16.41
N LEU A 86 5.40 -2.15 -16.71
CA LEU A 86 5.47 -1.33 -17.92
C LEU A 86 5.55 -2.18 -19.20
N GLY A 87 6.06 -3.40 -19.11
CA GLY A 87 6.09 -4.36 -20.21
C GLY A 87 4.72 -4.86 -20.67
N CYS A 88 3.65 -4.53 -19.94
CA CYS A 88 2.27 -4.85 -20.32
C CYS A 88 1.74 -3.99 -21.49
N CYS A 89 2.51 -2.96 -21.92
CA CYS A 89 2.21 -2.12 -23.10
C CYS A 89 0.81 -1.47 -23.08
N ASP A 90 0.37 -1.03 -21.92
CA ASP A 90 -0.80 -0.16 -21.76
C ASP A 90 -0.33 1.16 -21.14
N GLU A 91 -0.47 2.26 -21.87
CA GLU A 91 0.02 3.59 -21.51
C GLU A 91 -0.68 4.18 -20.27
N ARG A 92 -1.84 3.65 -19.91
CA ARG A 92 -2.59 4.05 -18.71
C ARG A 92 -2.00 3.46 -17.42
N VAL A 93 -1.13 2.45 -17.55
CA VAL A 93 -0.61 1.71 -16.40
C VAL A 93 0.51 2.47 -15.71
N VAL A 94 0.31 2.69 -14.41
CA VAL A 94 1.27 3.34 -13.52
C VAL A 94 1.74 2.35 -12.47
N PRO A 95 3.04 1.99 -12.43
CA PRO A 95 3.56 1.10 -11.40
C PRO A 95 3.62 1.80 -10.04
N VAL A 96 3.12 1.12 -9.02
CA VAL A 96 3.20 1.52 -7.62
C VAL A 96 3.97 0.44 -6.87
N ILE A 97 5.23 0.70 -6.55
CA ILE A 97 6.15 -0.34 -6.06
C ILE A 97 6.71 0.03 -4.71
N ALA A 98 6.43 -0.79 -3.70
CA ALA A 98 7.16 -0.71 -2.44
C ALA A 98 8.54 -1.36 -2.60
N VAL A 99 9.61 -0.71 -2.11
CA VAL A 99 10.99 -1.21 -2.24
C VAL A 99 11.17 -2.60 -1.64
N ARG A 100 10.40 -2.93 -0.62
CA ARG A 100 10.26 -4.30 -0.10
C ARG A 100 8.80 -4.67 0.06
N MET A 101 8.14 -4.04 1.01
CA MET A 101 6.75 -4.28 1.40
C MET A 101 6.11 -2.96 1.84
N THR A 102 4.83 -2.81 1.62
CA THR A 102 4.04 -1.65 2.04
C THR A 102 4.14 -1.40 3.55
N GLU A 103 4.33 -2.44 4.35
CA GLU A 103 4.54 -2.31 5.80
C GLU A 103 5.79 -1.50 6.18
N ALA A 104 6.80 -1.42 5.32
CA ALA A 104 7.96 -0.55 5.55
C ALA A 104 7.55 0.92 5.55
N TRP A 105 6.61 1.33 4.73
CA TRP A 105 6.06 2.70 4.72
C TRP A 105 5.27 3.01 5.99
N ALA A 106 4.45 2.05 6.46
CA ALA A 106 3.73 2.19 7.72
C ALA A 106 4.70 2.34 8.91
N ILE A 107 5.80 1.58 8.93
CA ILE A 107 6.83 1.69 9.96
C ILE A 107 7.55 3.06 9.87
N ALA A 108 7.85 3.54 8.68
CA ALA A 108 8.47 4.86 8.47
C ALA A 108 7.59 5.99 9.04
N HIS A 109 6.29 5.91 8.82
CA HIS A 109 5.33 6.83 9.39
C HIS A 109 5.29 6.75 10.94
N LEU A 110 5.19 5.55 11.52
CA LEU A 110 5.21 5.36 12.97
C LEU A 110 6.50 5.85 13.63
N TRP A 111 7.54 6.18 12.86
CA TRP A 111 8.81 6.69 13.41
C TRP A 111 8.68 8.05 14.10
N SER A 112 7.66 8.83 13.79
CA SER A 112 7.31 10.07 14.48
C SER A 112 6.89 9.80 15.92
N ASN A 113 6.27 8.64 16.20
CA ASN A 113 5.88 8.23 17.53
C ASN A 113 7.12 7.84 18.36
N GLY A 114 7.32 8.52 19.51
CA GLY A 114 8.49 8.34 20.36
C GLY A 114 8.59 6.94 20.98
N GLU A 115 7.46 6.35 21.36
CA GLU A 115 7.39 5.01 21.94
C GLU A 115 7.75 3.95 20.91
N PHE A 116 7.11 3.99 19.72
CA PHE A 116 7.45 3.11 18.61
C PHE A 116 8.93 3.21 18.26
N ARG A 117 9.44 4.43 18.12
CA ARG A 117 10.84 4.68 17.77
C ARG A 117 11.81 4.10 18.82
N GLY A 118 11.51 4.27 20.11
CA GLY A 118 12.29 3.69 21.21
C GLY A 118 12.32 2.16 21.12
N TRP A 119 11.15 1.55 20.94
CA TRP A 119 11.03 0.11 20.80
C TRP A 119 11.73 -0.41 19.53
N ALA A 120 11.52 0.21 18.37
CA ALA A 120 12.16 -0.19 17.12
C ALA A 120 13.69 -0.12 17.19
N LYS A 121 14.24 0.94 17.81
CA LYS A 121 15.68 1.06 18.07
C LYS A 121 16.21 -0.07 18.95
N SER A 122 15.46 -0.51 19.97
CA SER A 122 15.84 -1.64 20.82
C SER A 122 15.89 -2.98 20.04
N LYS A 123 15.23 -3.06 18.89
CA LYS A 123 15.29 -4.18 17.95
C LYS A 123 16.35 -4.01 16.85
N GLY A 124 17.20 -2.99 16.95
CA GLY A 124 18.23 -2.70 15.96
C GLY A 124 17.72 -2.07 14.66
N VAL A 125 16.47 -1.59 14.64
CA VAL A 125 15.85 -0.95 13.47
C VAL A 125 16.16 0.55 13.50
N SER A 126 16.44 1.11 12.33
CA SER A 126 16.58 2.56 12.12
C SER A 126 15.77 3.01 10.92
N LEU A 127 15.42 4.28 10.87
CA LEU A 127 14.71 4.83 9.71
C LEU A 127 15.49 4.64 8.40
N LYS A 128 16.83 4.72 8.47
CA LYS A 128 17.70 4.54 7.29
C LYS A 128 17.71 3.11 6.75
N THR A 129 17.40 2.12 7.59
CA THR A 129 17.45 0.69 7.24
C THR A 129 16.07 0.07 7.11
N ILE A 130 15.01 0.89 7.16
CA ILE A 130 13.65 0.36 7.24
C ILE A 130 13.26 -0.42 5.98
N GLU A 131 13.61 0.10 4.80
CA GLU A 131 13.35 -0.55 3.52
C GLU A 131 14.23 -1.77 3.27
N SER A 132 15.33 -1.92 4.02
CA SER A 132 16.20 -3.10 3.98
C SER A 132 15.84 -4.17 5.00
N GLN A 133 14.81 -3.94 5.84
CA GLN A 133 14.37 -4.95 6.81
C GLN A 133 13.88 -6.21 6.09
N ALA A 134 14.32 -7.37 6.59
CA ALA A 134 13.97 -8.64 5.96
C ALA A 134 12.47 -8.95 6.06
N ASP A 135 11.83 -8.56 7.15
CA ASP A 135 10.41 -8.82 7.41
C ASP A 135 9.75 -7.64 8.17
N PRO A 136 9.42 -6.54 7.46
CA PRO A 136 8.71 -5.39 8.04
C PRO A 136 7.35 -5.78 8.63
N LYS A 137 6.67 -6.74 8.02
CA LYS A 137 5.37 -7.24 8.44
C LYS A 137 5.42 -7.89 9.82
N ARG A 138 6.45 -8.70 10.08
CA ARG A 138 6.67 -9.30 11.39
C ARG A 138 6.94 -8.23 12.44
N LEU A 139 7.79 -7.23 12.12
CA LEU A 139 8.12 -6.15 13.01
C LEU A 139 6.87 -5.35 13.42
N LEU A 140 6.04 -4.99 12.45
CA LEU A 140 4.79 -4.28 12.69
C LEU A 140 3.82 -5.11 13.54
N ARG A 141 3.67 -6.39 13.24
CA ARG A 141 2.84 -7.31 14.03
C ARG A 141 3.33 -7.46 15.48
N GLU A 142 4.63 -7.53 15.68
CA GLU A 142 5.23 -7.64 17.02
C GLU A 142 4.93 -6.39 17.86
N TYR A 143 5.05 -5.20 17.27
CA TYR A 143 4.71 -3.95 17.95
C TYR A 143 3.21 -3.86 18.28
N CYS A 144 2.36 -4.10 17.32
CA CYS A 144 0.91 -4.11 17.52
C CYS A 144 0.49 -5.12 18.58
N SER A 145 1.05 -6.33 18.55
CA SER A 145 0.74 -7.38 19.54
C SER A 145 1.17 -7.03 20.96
N ARG A 146 2.25 -6.27 21.12
CA ARG A 146 2.69 -5.78 22.42
C ARG A 146 1.70 -4.76 23.00
N ASN A 147 1.29 -3.80 22.20
CA ASN A 147 0.41 -2.71 22.67
C ASN A 147 -1.04 -3.19 22.87
N LEU A 148 -1.45 -4.23 22.13
CA LEU A 148 -2.79 -4.80 22.23
C LEU A 148 -2.99 -5.74 23.42
N ARG A 149 -1.94 -6.45 23.88
CA ARG A 149 -2.03 -7.30 25.06
C ARG A 149 -2.38 -6.53 26.34
N GLU A 150 -2.12 -5.23 26.34
CA GLU A 150 -2.49 -4.35 27.46
C GLU A 150 -3.95 -3.86 27.37
N LEU A 151 -4.62 -4.03 26.21
CA LEU A 151 -5.92 -3.43 25.93
C LEU A 151 -7.05 -4.44 25.65
N ILE A 152 -6.77 -5.70 25.29
CA ILE A 152 -7.80 -6.65 24.80
C ILE A 152 -7.57 -8.08 25.30
N PRO A 153 -8.64 -8.79 25.77
CA PRO A 153 -8.59 -10.21 26.13
C PRO A 153 -8.22 -11.13 24.96
N GLU A 154 -7.47 -12.20 25.21
CA GLU A 154 -6.90 -13.10 24.19
C GLU A 154 -7.90 -13.72 23.19
N ALA A 155 -9.19 -13.86 23.56
CA ALA A 155 -10.22 -14.49 22.73
C ALA A 155 -10.66 -13.67 21.50
N GLU A 156 -10.48 -12.33 21.52
CA GLU A 156 -10.91 -11.42 20.43
C GLU A 156 -9.77 -11.00 19.50
N PHE A 157 -8.57 -11.47 19.79
CA PHE A 157 -7.30 -10.99 19.22
C PHE A 157 -7.18 -11.15 17.68
N GLY A 158 -7.89 -12.09 17.07
CA GLY A 158 -7.78 -12.37 15.64
C GLY A 158 -8.49 -11.35 14.73
N TYR A 159 -9.68 -10.95 15.11
CA TYR A 159 -10.52 -10.04 14.34
C TYR A 159 -10.09 -8.58 14.51
N GLU A 160 -9.83 -8.17 15.73
CA GLU A 160 -9.42 -6.81 16.07
C GLU A 160 -8.02 -6.46 15.56
N ARG A 161 -7.13 -7.45 15.44
CA ARG A 161 -5.79 -7.27 14.89
C ARG A 161 -5.79 -6.78 13.45
N ALA A 162 -6.69 -7.30 12.60
CA ALA A 162 -6.85 -6.82 11.23
C ALA A 162 -7.40 -5.39 11.21
N HIS A 163 -8.33 -5.09 12.12
CA HIS A 163 -8.95 -3.77 12.26
C HIS A 163 -7.95 -2.71 12.74
N ILE A 164 -7.03 -3.06 13.63
CA ILE A 164 -6.02 -2.13 14.16
C ILE A 164 -4.90 -1.90 13.14
N ILE A 165 -4.46 -2.92 12.43
CA ILE A 165 -3.51 -2.74 11.32
C ILE A 165 -4.13 -1.81 10.28
N LYS A 166 -5.41 -2.00 9.96
CA LYS A 166 -6.17 -1.08 9.09
C LYS A 166 -6.25 0.33 9.69
N SER A 167 -6.59 0.46 10.96
CA SER A 167 -6.68 1.76 11.65
C SER A 167 -5.34 2.48 11.73
N ILE A 168 -4.22 1.76 11.90
CA ILE A 168 -2.87 2.35 11.87
C ILE A 168 -2.54 2.81 10.45
N ILE A 169 -2.86 2.01 9.44
CA ILE A 169 -2.68 2.38 8.03
C ILE A 169 -3.59 3.57 7.68
N ASP A 170 -4.85 3.56 8.10
CA ASP A 170 -5.80 4.67 7.90
C ASP A 170 -5.35 5.93 8.66
N GLY A 171 -4.77 5.79 9.85
CA GLY A 171 -4.14 6.88 10.61
C GLY A 171 -2.93 7.46 9.90
N CYS A 172 -2.05 6.61 9.39
CA CYS A 172 -0.90 7.00 8.56
C CYS A 172 -1.32 7.84 7.35
N VAL A 173 -2.41 7.42 6.73
CA VAL A 173 -3.01 8.10 5.58
C VAL A 173 -3.59 9.47 5.96
N SER A 174 -4.18 9.63 7.16
CA SER A 174 -4.77 10.90 7.60
C SER A 174 -3.73 11.96 8.02
N GLU A 175 -2.57 11.57 8.53
CA GLU A 175 -1.52 12.50 8.95
C GLU A 175 -0.65 13.02 7.79
N LEU A 176 -0.62 12.33 6.65
CA LEU A 176 -0.07 12.88 5.41
C LEU A 176 -0.88 14.07 4.87
N LYS A 177 -2.02 14.41 5.52
CA LYS A 177 -2.87 15.57 5.21
C LYS A 177 -2.46 16.87 5.94
N ALA A 178 -1.56 16.81 6.91
CA ALA A 178 -1.10 17.96 7.69
C ALA A 178 0.27 18.45 7.20
#